data_54521fce7bc1ff0848be42f5e0ead3e1
#
_entry.id   54521fce7bc1ff0848be42f5e0ead3e1
#
_cell.length_a   1.000
_cell.length_b   1.000
_cell.length_c   1.000
_cell.angle_alpha   90.00
_cell.angle_beta   90.00
_cell.angle_gamma   90.00
#
_symmetry.space_group_name_H-M   'P 1'
#
loop_
_entity.id
_entity.type
_entity.pdbx_description
1 polymer ?
#
loop_
_entity_poly.entity_id
_entity_poly.type
_entity_poly.pdbx_seq_one_letter_code
_entity_poly.pdbx_strand_id
1 'polypeptide(L)'
;MKKIKLLALATAMTASFTLPAFAVEWNVSLWGKRRAFTEHVEKLAELVKAKTNGEFTLNISYGGLSKNRENLDGISIGAFEMAQFCAGYHRDKNPTITVLELPFLGVTTLEEERKISQALYAHPAAQEDLGRWNATLLMPSPLPQYNLVGVGDAPKTLDDYEGLTVRATGGIGEAMKAVDAVPTS
;
A
#
# COMPACT_ATOMS: atom_id res chain seq x y z
N MET A 1 -10.20 -22.89 -81.58
CA MET A 1 -10.02 -23.56 -80.27
C MET A 1 -9.43 -22.56 -79.28
N LYS A 2 -10.28 -21.92 -78.46
CA LYS A 2 -9.88 -20.93 -77.47
C LYS A 2 -9.71 -21.59 -76.13
N LYS A 3 -8.49 -21.56 -75.55
CA LYS A 3 -8.25 -22.08 -74.23
C LYS A 3 -8.60 -20.97 -73.19
N ILE A 4 -9.67 -21.24 -72.43
CA ILE A 4 -10.05 -20.42 -71.27
C ILE A 4 -9.18 -20.81 -70.12
N LYS A 5 -8.33 -19.87 -69.63
CA LYS A 5 -7.57 -20.02 -68.40
C LYS A 5 -8.48 -19.61 -67.23
N LEU A 6 -8.86 -20.54 -66.40
CA LEU A 6 -9.56 -20.30 -65.12
C LEU A 6 -8.48 -19.81 -64.13
N LEU A 7 -8.57 -18.55 -63.69
CA LEU A 7 -7.79 -18.00 -62.60
C LEU A 7 -8.57 -18.20 -61.33
N ALA A 8 -8.16 -19.18 -60.51
CA ALA A 8 -8.75 -19.41 -59.18
C ALA A 8 -8.11 -18.39 -58.21
N LEU A 9 -8.91 -17.41 -57.79
CA LEU A 9 -8.55 -16.44 -56.75
C LEU A 9 -8.74 -17.08 -55.36
N ALA A 10 -7.69 -17.59 -54.77
CA ALA A 10 -7.72 -18.13 -53.40
C ALA A 10 -7.70 -16.94 -52.40
N THR A 11 -8.86 -16.56 -51.90
CA THR A 11 -8.99 -15.60 -50.81
C THR A 11 -8.64 -16.31 -49.49
N ALA A 12 -7.43 -16.15 -49.00
CA ALA A 12 -7.01 -16.59 -47.67
C ALA A 12 -7.72 -15.74 -46.61
N MET A 13 -8.78 -16.24 -46.00
CA MET A 13 -9.36 -15.69 -44.79
C MET A 13 -8.38 -15.96 -43.63
N THR A 14 -7.58 -14.97 -43.26
CA THR A 14 -6.88 -14.98 -42.01
C THR A 14 -7.87 -14.77 -40.87
N ALA A 15 -8.37 -15.84 -40.32
CA ALA A 15 -9.14 -15.81 -39.09
C ALA A 15 -8.16 -15.42 -37.95
N SER A 16 -8.19 -14.15 -37.54
CA SER A 16 -7.51 -13.69 -36.33
C SER A 16 -8.19 -14.37 -35.14
N PHE A 17 -7.61 -15.44 -34.64
CA PHE A 17 -7.99 -16.01 -33.35
C PHE A 17 -7.57 -15.03 -32.26
N THR A 18 -8.45 -14.12 -31.87
CA THR A 18 -8.31 -13.41 -30.60
C THR A 18 -8.58 -14.42 -29.49
N LEU A 19 -7.51 -14.93 -28.88
CA LEU A 19 -7.65 -15.65 -27.62
C LEU A 19 -8.35 -14.71 -26.61
N PRO A 20 -9.37 -15.17 -25.89
CA PRO A 20 -9.93 -14.34 -24.83
C PRO A 20 -8.81 -14.06 -23.82
N ALA A 21 -8.40 -12.81 -23.72
CA ALA A 21 -7.57 -12.37 -22.62
C ALA A 21 -8.39 -12.57 -21.34
N PHE A 22 -7.98 -13.48 -20.47
CA PHE A 22 -8.61 -13.61 -19.17
C PHE A 22 -8.34 -12.34 -18.41
N ALA A 23 -9.39 -11.60 -18.07
CA ALA A 23 -9.26 -10.44 -17.21
C ALA A 23 -8.66 -10.88 -15.86
N VAL A 24 -7.58 -10.23 -15.47
CA VAL A 24 -6.93 -10.46 -14.17
C VAL A 24 -7.63 -9.58 -13.14
N GLU A 25 -8.05 -10.17 -12.02
CA GLU A 25 -8.58 -9.43 -10.89
C GLU A 25 -7.71 -9.69 -9.65
N TRP A 26 -7.27 -8.61 -9.00
CA TRP A 26 -6.61 -8.68 -7.72
C TRP A 26 -7.54 -8.26 -6.60
N ASN A 27 -7.60 -9.05 -5.54
CA ASN A 27 -8.27 -8.68 -4.31
C ASN A 27 -7.35 -7.78 -3.47
N VAL A 28 -7.89 -6.64 -3.07
CA VAL A 28 -7.14 -5.62 -2.32
C VAL A 28 -7.69 -5.50 -0.91
N SER A 29 -6.87 -5.81 0.09
CA SER A 29 -7.24 -5.66 1.48
C SER A 29 -6.95 -4.26 1.99
N LEU A 30 -8.01 -3.53 2.36
CA LEU A 30 -7.93 -2.28 3.12
C LEU A 30 -8.56 -2.51 4.49
N TRP A 31 -7.86 -2.12 5.56
CA TRP A 31 -8.45 -2.26 6.89
C TRP A 31 -9.43 -1.13 7.21
N GLY A 32 -10.56 -1.48 7.80
CA GLY A 32 -11.58 -0.54 8.20
C GLY A 32 -12.44 -0.03 7.03
N LYS A 33 -13.23 1.01 7.31
CA LYS A 33 -14.19 1.55 6.35
C LYS A 33 -13.51 2.47 5.32
N ARG A 34 -14.22 2.75 4.22
CA ARG A 34 -13.84 3.77 3.23
C ARG A 34 -13.65 5.14 3.91
N ARG A 35 -12.55 5.82 3.59
CA ARG A 35 -12.17 7.12 4.16
C ARG A 35 -11.09 7.80 3.29
N ALA A 36 -10.72 9.04 3.59
CA ALA A 36 -9.69 9.77 2.85
C ALA A 36 -8.38 8.99 2.68
N PHE A 37 -7.99 8.22 3.69
CA PHE A 37 -6.78 7.36 3.63
C PHE A 37 -6.87 6.20 2.61
N THR A 38 -8.01 5.91 2.02
CA THR A 38 -8.19 4.84 1.00
C THR A 38 -8.29 5.38 -0.42
N GLU A 39 -8.48 6.68 -0.61
CA GLU A 39 -8.74 7.34 -1.90
C GLU A 39 -7.64 7.06 -2.94
N HIS A 40 -6.38 7.01 -2.54
CA HIS A 40 -5.27 6.75 -3.46
C HIS A 40 -5.30 5.32 -4.04
N VAL A 41 -5.78 4.34 -3.28
CA VAL A 41 -5.96 2.96 -3.76
C VAL A 41 -7.15 2.88 -4.71
N GLU A 42 -8.23 3.61 -4.41
CA GLU A 42 -9.39 3.71 -5.29
C GLU A 42 -9.02 4.37 -6.63
N LYS A 43 -8.20 5.43 -6.57
CA LYS A 43 -7.68 6.08 -7.78
C LYS A 43 -6.74 5.17 -8.58
N LEU A 44 -5.92 4.37 -7.91
CA LEU A 44 -5.09 3.36 -8.56
C LEU A 44 -5.98 2.34 -9.30
N ALA A 45 -7.04 1.84 -8.67
CA ALA A 45 -7.96 0.89 -9.28
C ALA A 45 -8.63 1.46 -10.54
N GLU A 46 -9.08 2.72 -10.49
CA GLU A 46 -9.62 3.43 -11.65
C GLU A 46 -8.60 3.51 -12.80
N LEU A 47 -7.38 3.94 -12.50
CA LEU A 47 -6.33 4.14 -13.49
C LEU A 47 -5.86 2.82 -14.12
N VAL A 48 -5.70 1.76 -13.33
CA VAL A 48 -5.31 0.43 -13.81
C VAL A 48 -6.39 -0.10 -14.75
N LYS A 49 -7.66 -0.07 -14.33
CA LYS A 49 -8.78 -0.48 -15.17
C LYS A 49 -8.82 0.29 -16.50
N ALA A 50 -8.65 1.61 -16.46
CA ALA A 50 -8.67 2.45 -17.65
C ALA A 50 -7.47 2.14 -18.58
N LYS A 51 -6.27 1.99 -18.04
CA LYS A 51 -5.06 1.73 -18.83
C LYS A 51 -5.02 0.34 -19.45
N THR A 52 -5.71 -0.61 -18.88
CA THR A 52 -5.75 -1.99 -19.36
C THR A 52 -7.05 -2.31 -20.10
N ASN A 53 -7.89 -1.30 -20.40
CA ASN A 53 -9.23 -1.51 -20.98
C ASN A 53 -10.06 -2.55 -20.21
N GLY A 54 -9.88 -2.66 -18.90
CA GLY A 54 -10.58 -3.62 -18.05
C GLY A 54 -9.96 -5.02 -18.00
N GLU A 55 -8.84 -5.26 -18.69
CA GLU A 55 -8.14 -6.56 -18.63
C GLU A 55 -7.48 -6.81 -17.27
N PHE A 56 -7.22 -5.75 -16.49
CA PHE A 56 -6.76 -5.86 -15.12
C PHE A 56 -7.61 -4.96 -14.21
N THR A 57 -8.13 -5.53 -13.12
CA THR A 57 -8.98 -4.83 -12.16
C THR A 57 -8.53 -5.09 -10.73
N LEU A 58 -8.83 -4.12 -9.85
CA LEU A 58 -8.60 -4.23 -8.42
C LEU A 58 -9.95 -4.27 -7.70
N ASN A 59 -10.24 -5.38 -7.04
CA ASN A 59 -11.44 -5.60 -6.22
C ASN A 59 -11.15 -5.19 -4.78
N ILE A 60 -11.60 -3.99 -4.38
CA ILE A 60 -11.27 -3.38 -3.09
C ILE A 60 -12.22 -3.84 -2.00
N SER A 61 -11.67 -4.44 -0.95
CA SER A 61 -12.41 -4.85 0.25
C SER A 61 -12.07 -3.94 1.43
N TYR A 62 -13.09 -3.31 2.00
CA TYR A 62 -12.97 -2.41 3.15
C TYR A 62 -13.16 -3.17 4.47
N GLY A 63 -12.09 -3.73 5.02
CA GLY A 63 -12.07 -4.45 6.30
C GLY A 63 -12.58 -5.89 6.25
N GLY A 64 -12.90 -6.42 5.06
CA GLY A 64 -13.46 -7.75 4.90
C GLY A 64 -12.44 -8.88 4.80
N LEU A 65 -11.19 -8.59 4.39
CA LEU A 65 -10.17 -9.61 4.13
C LEU A 65 -9.18 -9.78 5.28
N SER A 66 -8.74 -8.70 5.89
CA SER A 66 -7.80 -8.75 7.02
C SER A 66 -7.93 -7.55 7.95
N LYS A 67 -7.44 -7.70 9.18
CA LYS A 67 -7.25 -6.58 10.11
C LYS A 67 -5.93 -5.87 9.81
N ASN A 68 -5.73 -4.69 10.45
CA ASN A 68 -4.55 -3.86 10.25
C ASN A 68 -3.20 -4.53 10.58
N ARG A 69 -3.18 -5.55 11.44
CA ARG A 69 -1.98 -6.31 11.82
C ARG A 69 -1.81 -7.63 11.07
N GLU A 70 -2.72 -7.96 10.17
CA GLU A 70 -2.80 -9.26 9.49
C GLU A 70 -2.56 -9.16 7.97
N ASN A 71 -2.56 -7.95 7.41
CA ASN A 71 -2.52 -7.80 5.96
C ASN A 71 -1.18 -8.24 5.34
N LEU A 72 -0.05 -8.10 6.03
CA LEU A 72 1.22 -8.64 5.53
C LEU A 72 1.25 -10.19 5.58
N ASP A 73 0.64 -10.78 6.62
CA ASP A 73 0.49 -12.24 6.70
C ASP A 73 -0.40 -12.76 5.57
N GLY A 74 -1.51 -12.08 5.29
CA GLY A 74 -2.40 -12.44 4.20
C GLY A 74 -1.72 -12.40 2.82
N ILE A 75 -0.89 -11.39 2.54
CA ILE A 75 -0.06 -11.33 1.33
C ILE A 75 0.91 -12.52 1.30
N SER A 76 1.59 -12.81 2.41
CA SER A 76 2.63 -13.84 2.46
C SER A 76 2.12 -15.24 2.10
N ILE A 77 0.87 -15.54 2.44
CA ILE A 77 0.22 -16.83 2.14
C ILE A 77 -0.66 -16.79 0.88
N GLY A 78 -0.72 -15.65 0.16
CA GLY A 78 -1.52 -15.50 -1.04
C GLY A 78 -3.03 -15.46 -0.79
N ALA A 79 -3.49 -15.02 0.38
CA ALA A 79 -4.92 -14.89 0.67
C ALA A 79 -5.58 -13.74 -0.14
N PHE A 80 -4.79 -12.77 -0.55
CA PHE A 80 -5.13 -11.67 -1.46
C PHE A 80 -3.85 -11.12 -2.08
N GLU A 81 -3.97 -10.46 -3.23
CA GLU A 81 -2.83 -10.06 -4.04
C GLU A 81 -2.24 -8.71 -3.64
N MET A 82 -3.05 -7.83 -3.03
CA MET A 82 -2.61 -6.50 -2.65
C MET A 82 -3.22 -6.07 -1.31
N ALA A 83 -2.47 -5.26 -0.56
CA ALA A 83 -2.98 -4.64 0.66
C ALA A 83 -2.43 -3.24 0.85
N GLN A 84 -3.22 -2.38 1.50
CA GLN A 84 -2.70 -1.19 2.14
C GLN A 84 -2.22 -1.57 3.54
N PHE A 85 -1.00 -1.21 3.91
CA PHE A 85 -0.50 -1.49 5.25
C PHE A 85 0.22 -0.27 5.86
N CYS A 86 0.29 -0.24 7.18
CA CYS A 86 1.06 0.74 7.92
C CYS A 86 2.26 0.03 8.56
N ALA A 87 3.46 0.51 8.30
CA ALA A 87 4.71 -0.11 8.74
C ALA A 87 4.75 -0.35 10.26
N GLY A 88 4.24 0.60 11.04
CA GLY A 88 4.23 0.50 12.49
C GLY A 88 3.37 -0.62 13.08
N TYR A 89 2.43 -1.17 12.33
CA TYR A 89 1.69 -2.36 12.76
C TYR A 89 2.47 -3.67 12.54
N HIS A 90 3.56 -3.62 11.76
CA HIS A 90 4.36 -4.78 11.37
C HIS A 90 5.86 -4.54 11.63
N ARG A 91 6.20 -3.80 12.68
CA ARG A 91 7.56 -3.35 12.97
C ARG A 91 8.58 -4.50 13.06
N ASP A 92 8.19 -5.60 13.63
CA ASP A 92 8.99 -6.83 13.74
C ASP A 92 9.24 -7.52 12.38
N LYS A 93 8.37 -7.27 11.42
CA LYS A 93 8.40 -7.88 10.07
C LYS A 93 9.10 -7.01 9.03
N ASN A 94 9.05 -5.69 9.20
CA ASN A 94 9.65 -4.72 8.27
C ASN A 94 10.33 -3.55 9.01
N PRO A 95 11.36 -3.79 9.79
CA PRO A 95 12.02 -2.76 10.60
C PRO A 95 12.57 -1.60 9.77
N THR A 96 13.06 -1.85 8.56
CA THR A 96 13.65 -0.82 7.71
C THR A 96 12.64 0.27 7.34
N ILE A 97 11.41 -0.08 6.98
CA ILE A 97 10.39 0.91 6.57
C ILE A 97 9.90 1.73 7.77
N THR A 98 9.93 1.17 8.98
CA THR A 98 9.50 1.89 10.19
C THR A 98 10.39 3.09 10.52
N VAL A 99 11.55 3.23 9.88
CA VAL A 99 12.38 4.44 9.95
C VAL A 99 11.60 5.70 9.54
N LEU A 100 10.64 5.58 8.62
CA LEU A 100 9.77 6.69 8.21
C LEU A 100 8.82 7.18 9.32
N GLU A 101 8.67 6.43 10.40
CA GLU A 101 7.85 6.80 11.56
C GLU A 101 8.66 7.45 12.68
N LEU A 102 9.98 7.62 12.51
CA LEU A 102 10.81 8.27 13.50
C LEU A 102 10.48 9.77 13.59
N PRO A 103 10.49 10.35 14.78
CA PRO A 103 10.35 11.80 14.94
C PRO A 103 11.56 12.53 14.36
N PHE A 104 11.36 13.80 14.02
CA PHE A 104 12.42 14.72 13.60
C PHE A 104 13.11 14.36 12.26
N LEU A 105 12.43 13.69 11.35
CA LEU A 105 12.96 13.40 10.02
C LEU A 105 13.20 14.65 9.16
N GLY A 106 12.74 15.82 9.59
CA GLY A 106 12.89 17.07 8.86
C GLY A 106 12.03 17.19 7.60
N VAL A 107 11.08 16.27 7.42
CA VAL A 107 10.14 16.25 6.29
C VAL A 107 8.95 17.16 6.62
N THR A 108 8.69 18.12 5.77
CA THR A 108 7.65 19.15 6.02
C THR A 108 6.49 19.09 5.04
N THR A 109 6.66 18.42 3.91
CA THR A 109 5.65 18.31 2.86
C THR A 109 5.38 16.86 2.46
N LEU A 110 4.16 16.58 1.97
CA LEU A 110 3.81 15.25 1.44
C LEU A 110 4.67 14.86 0.24
N GLU A 111 5.15 15.82 -0.54
CA GLU A 111 6.01 15.56 -1.68
C GLU A 111 7.42 15.11 -1.24
N GLU A 112 7.99 15.72 -0.20
CA GLU A 112 9.24 15.28 0.40
C GLU A 112 9.11 13.88 0.99
N GLU A 113 8.03 13.64 1.75
CA GLU A 113 7.75 12.32 2.31
C GLU A 113 7.59 11.25 1.23
N ARG A 114 6.90 11.55 0.13
CA ARG A 114 6.78 10.66 -1.01
C ARG A 114 8.15 10.30 -1.60
N LYS A 115 9.04 11.30 -1.79
CA LYS A 115 10.38 11.09 -2.34
C LYS A 115 11.25 10.24 -1.43
N ILE A 116 11.25 10.53 -0.13
CA ILE A 116 12.01 9.76 0.86
C ILE A 116 11.49 8.33 0.95
N SER A 117 10.17 8.16 0.99
CA SER A 117 9.54 6.85 0.99
C SER A 117 9.92 6.04 -0.26
N GLN A 118 9.88 6.63 -1.45
CA GLN A 118 10.28 5.95 -2.68
C GLN A 118 11.76 5.55 -2.66
N ALA A 119 12.64 6.40 -2.16
CA ALA A 119 14.07 6.09 -2.04
C ALA A 119 14.30 4.94 -1.04
N LEU A 120 13.60 4.95 0.09
CA LEU A 120 13.69 3.88 1.08
C LEU A 120 13.13 2.56 0.55
N TYR A 121 12.03 2.60 -0.20
CA TYR A 121 11.42 1.40 -0.81
C TYR A 121 12.33 0.74 -1.84
N ALA A 122 13.16 1.53 -2.52
CA ALA A 122 14.17 1.03 -3.43
C ALA A 122 15.44 0.50 -2.72
N HIS A 123 15.57 0.75 -1.40
CA HIS A 123 16.74 0.30 -0.65
C HIS A 123 16.74 -1.21 -0.46
N PRO A 124 17.88 -1.90 -0.68
CA PRO A 124 17.95 -3.37 -0.58
C PRO A 124 17.44 -3.94 0.75
N ALA A 125 17.71 -3.29 1.88
CA ALA A 125 17.24 -3.75 3.19
C ALA A 125 15.69 -3.74 3.30
N ALA A 126 15.01 -2.72 2.72
CA ALA A 126 13.55 -2.69 2.73
C ALA A 126 12.96 -3.79 1.83
N GLN A 127 13.60 -4.05 0.68
CA GLN A 127 13.21 -5.12 -0.22
C GLN A 127 13.44 -6.51 0.40
N GLU A 128 14.56 -6.68 1.13
CA GLU A 128 14.84 -7.92 1.86
C GLU A 128 13.81 -8.16 2.98
N ASP A 129 13.50 -7.13 3.78
CA ASP A 129 12.49 -7.25 4.85
C ASP A 129 11.16 -7.76 4.31
N LEU A 130 10.65 -7.17 3.23
CA LEU A 130 9.36 -7.56 2.66
C LEU A 130 9.43 -8.83 1.80
N GLY A 131 10.57 -9.09 1.16
CA GLY A 131 10.78 -10.31 0.39
C GLY A 131 10.62 -11.58 1.23
N ARG A 132 10.96 -11.53 2.53
CA ARG A 132 10.72 -12.63 3.49
C ARG A 132 9.23 -12.95 3.67
N TRP A 133 8.36 -12.01 3.35
CA TRP A 133 6.89 -12.13 3.41
C TRP A 133 6.26 -12.25 2.04
N ASN A 134 7.03 -12.60 1.02
CA ASN A 134 6.56 -12.68 -0.37
C ASN A 134 5.86 -11.39 -0.83
N ALA A 135 6.30 -10.25 -0.33
CA ALA A 135 5.70 -8.95 -0.58
C ALA A 135 6.68 -7.98 -1.26
N THR A 136 6.14 -7.05 -2.03
CA THR A 136 6.87 -5.92 -2.61
C THR A 136 6.08 -4.64 -2.43
N LEU A 137 6.79 -3.51 -2.33
CA LEU A 137 6.15 -2.19 -2.23
C LEU A 137 5.83 -1.65 -3.62
N LEU A 138 4.60 -1.22 -3.81
CA LEU A 138 4.13 -0.67 -5.08
C LEU A 138 4.19 0.86 -5.09
N MET A 139 3.67 1.50 -4.04
CA MET A 139 3.66 2.95 -3.93
C MET A 139 3.59 3.40 -2.46
N PRO A 140 4.15 4.58 -2.13
CA PRO A 140 3.97 5.17 -0.82
C PRO A 140 2.55 5.73 -0.65
N SER A 141 2.12 5.79 0.59
CA SER A 141 0.90 6.46 1.03
C SER A 141 1.26 7.53 2.06
N PRO A 142 1.84 8.66 1.62
CA PRO A 142 2.32 9.69 2.53
C PRO A 142 1.18 10.30 3.35
N LEU A 143 1.45 10.58 4.62
CA LEU A 143 0.55 11.24 5.54
C LEU A 143 1.20 12.56 6.00
N PRO A 144 0.40 13.58 6.35
CA PRO A 144 0.95 14.76 6.99
C PRO A 144 1.58 14.41 8.34
N GLN A 145 2.43 15.30 8.85
CA GLN A 145 3.04 15.15 10.16
C GLN A 145 2.00 14.86 11.24
N TYR A 146 2.34 13.94 12.14
CA TYR A 146 1.50 13.63 13.28
C TYR A 146 1.53 14.75 14.31
N ASN A 147 0.38 15.02 14.89
CA ASN A 147 0.23 15.95 16.00
C ASN A 147 -0.49 15.26 17.15
N LEU A 148 -0.18 15.68 18.37
CA LEU A 148 -0.93 15.24 19.55
C LEU A 148 -2.25 16.01 19.63
N VAL A 149 -3.31 15.27 19.88
CA VAL A 149 -4.64 15.83 20.13
C VAL A 149 -5.17 15.18 21.40
N GLY A 150 -5.67 15.99 22.32
CA GLY A 150 -6.17 15.51 23.60
C GLY A 150 -7.27 16.39 24.19
N VAL A 151 -7.75 15.97 25.35
CA VAL A 151 -8.71 16.70 26.20
C VAL A 151 -7.97 17.14 27.45
N GLY A 152 -8.22 18.38 27.92
CA GLY A 152 -7.54 18.97 29.06
C GLY A 152 -6.37 19.87 28.65
N ASP A 153 -5.46 20.11 29.57
CA ASP A 153 -4.29 20.95 29.33
C ASP A 153 -3.25 20.21 28.46
N ALA A 154 -2.69 20.93 27.50
CA ALA A 154 -1.63 20.39 26.67
C ALA A 154 -0.31 20.26 27.46
N PRO A 155 0.45 19.16 27.32
CA PRO A 155 1.79 19.04 27.89
C PRO A 155 2.67 20.20 27.42
N LYS A 156 3.42 20.80 28.34
CA LYS A 156 4.33 21.94 28.09
C LYS A 156 5.78 21.58 28.30
N THR A 157 6.04 20.57 29.12
CA THR A 157 7.36 20.04 29.45
C THR A 157 7.38 18.53 29.23
N LEU A 158 8.55 17.91 29.24
CA LEU A 158 8.65 16.46 29.12
C LEU A 158 8.05 15.76 30.34
N ASP A 159 8.16 16.36 31.52
CA ASP A 159 7.59 15.79 32.76
C ASP A 159 6.06 15.71 32.73
N ASP A 160 5.41 16.58 31.95
CA ASP A 160 3.94 16.56 31.80
C ASP A 160 3.45 15.30 31.04
N TYR A 161 4.37 14.54 30.43
CA TYR A 161 4.03 13.28 29.77
C TYR A 161 4.04 12.09 30.71
N GLU A 162 4.67 12.19 31.90
CA GLU A 162 4.74 11.08 32.84
C GLU A 162 3.35 10.55 33.20
N GLY A 163 3.12 9.26 32.94
CA GLY A 163 1.83 8.58 33.19
C GLY A 163 0.69 8.98 32.22
N LEU A 164 0.90 9.92 31.30
CA LEU A 164 -0.11 10.32 30.33
C LEU A 164 -0.43 9.15 29.38
N THR A 165 -1.69 8.75 29.35
CA THR A 165 -2.13 7.71 28.38
C THR A 165 -2.28 8.32 26.98
N VAL A 166 -1.48 7.83 26.04
CA VAL A 166 -1.44 8.33 24.64
C VAL A 166 -1.76 7.20 23.67
N ARG A 167 -2.76 7.40 22.83
CA ARG A 167 -2.99 6.48 21.70
C ARG A 167 -1.90 6.69 20.67
N ALA A 168 -0.91 5.79 20.62
CA ALA A 168 0.24 5.86 19.72
C ALA A 168 0.71 4.46 19.34
N THR A 169 1.15 4.29 18.10
CA THR A 169 1.65 3.01 17.56
C THR A 169 3.02 3.21 16.92
N GLY A 170 3.72 2.13 16.67
CA GLY A 170 5.01 2.14 15.98
C GLY A 170 6.06 2.99 16.66
N GLY A 171 6.84 3.74 15.88
CA GLY A 171 7.91 4.61 16.37
C GLY A 171 7.43 5.72 17.31
N ILE A 172 6.22 6.24 17.07
CA ILE A 172 5.62 7.26 17.94
C ILE A 172 5.33 6.68 19.32
N GLY A 173 4.82 5.44 19.39
CA GLY A 173 4.60 4.74 20.67
C GLY A 173 5.89 4.56 21.47
N GLU A 174 7.01 4.24 20.81
CA GLU A 174 8.31 4.14 21.47
C GLU A 174 8.83 5.51 21.95
N ALA A 175 8.63 6.56 21.16
CA ALA A 175 8.98 7.91 21.59
C ALA A 175 8.17 8.35 22.82
N MET A 176 6.88 8.00 22.90
CA MET A 176 6.06 8.28 24.07
C MET A 176 6.55 7.53 25.32
N LYS A 177 7.00 6.27 25.20
CA LYS A 177 7.62 5.54 26.30
C LYS A 177 8.90 6.21 26.81
N ALA A 178 9.70 6.79 25.92
CA ALA A 178 10.95 7.45 26.29
C ALA A 178 10.75 8.74 27.11
N VAL A 179 9.52 9.26 27.18
CA VAL A 179 9.10 10.39 28.03
C VAL A 179 8.11 9.93 29.11
N ASP A 180 8.19 8.67 29.52
CA ASP A 180 7.41 8.04 30.58
C ASP A 180 5.86 8.11 30.40
N ALA A 181 5.39 8.35 29.17
CA ALA A 181 3.99 8.22 28.84
C ALA A 181 3.59 6.74 28.65
N VAL A 182 2.28 6.46 28.71
CA VAL A 182 1.70 5.13 28.56
C VAL A 182 1.05 4.99 27.17
N PRO A 183 1.78 4.50 26.16
CA PRO A 183 1.20 4.33 24.82
C PRO A 183 0.18 3.19 24.79
N THR A 184 -0.93 3.43 24.09
CA THR A 184 -1.97 2.44 23.77
C THR A 184 -2.21 2.36 22.27
N SER A 185 -2.77 1.26 21.77
CA SER A 185 -3.01 1.04 20.31
C SER A 185 -4.49 0.88 19.97
#